data_eb050eda3930e422807a8bf69c12cbf9
#
_entry.id   eb050eda3930e422807a8bf69c12cbf9
#
_cell.length_a   1.000
_cell.length_b   1.000
_cell.length_c   1.000
_cell.angle_alpha   90.00
_cell.angle_beta   90.00
_cell.angle_gamma   90.00
#
_symmetry.space_group_name_H-M   'P 1'
#
loop_
_entity.id
_entity.type
_entity.pdbx_description
1 polymer ?
#
loop_
_entity_poly.entity_id
_entity_poly.type
_entity_poly.pdbx_seq_one_letter_code
_entity_poly.pdbx_strand_id
1 'polypeptide(L)'
;QVRARELRPRRAPVPQALRIPATGPLVAMPGGFPGDPAAITVALRTRNPMGRVFAGVIGSAHEVNLELDRVRWSSRTFGMDVEEMESGHVAAVAFAYGVRYIAFRVVSDAPYEGVPFHAMAARTTGLFTLNFLENLPPLSRP
;
A
#
# COMPACT_ATOMS: atom_id res chain seq x y z
N GLN A 1 -0.77 10.06 -6.39
CA GLN A 1 -0.37 8.95 -7.26
C GLN A 1 -0.23 7.70 -6.41
N VAL A 2 -0.87 6.60 -6.82
CA VAL A 2 -0.80 5.34 -6.08
C VAL A 2 0.41 4.56 -6.56
N ARG A 3 1.25 4.11 -5.64
CA ARG A 3 2.36 3.21 -5.93
C ARG A 3 2.32 2.00 -5.00
N ALA A 4 2.16 0.81 -5.57
CA ALA A 4 2.35 -0.46 -4.88
C ALA A 4 3.37 -1.30 -5.66
N ARG A 5 4.48 -1.73 -5.07
CA ARG A 5 5.51 -2.54 -5.72
C ARG A 5 5.22 -4.03 -5.53
N GLU A 6 5.35 -4.76 -6.61
CA GLU A 6 5.34 -6.22 -6.59
C GLU A 6 6.59 -6.71 -5.83
N LEU A 7 6.39 -7.11 -4.58
CA LEU A 7 7.40 -7.90 -3.89
C LEU A 7 7.34 -9.31 -4.48
N ARG A 8 8.43 -9.75 -5.10
CA ARG A 8 8.53 -11.12 -5.61
C ARG A 8 8.09 -12.08 -4.52
N PRO A 9 7.17 -13.02 -4.80
CA PRO A 9 6.69 -13.95 -3.81
C PRO A 9 7.86 -14.87 -3.40
N ARG A 10 8.62 -14.47 -2.40
CA ARG A 10 9.31 -15.46 -1.60
C ARG A 10 8.19 -16.20 -0.88
N ARG A 11 8.09 -17.51 -1.05
CA ARG A 11 7.31 -18.37 -0.15
C ARG A 11 7.85 -18.15 1.25
N ALA A 12 7.41 -17.08 1.89
CA ALA A 12 7.57 -16.94 3.32
C ALA A 12 6.70 -18.04 3.94
N PRO A 13 7.24 -18.91 4.79
CA PRO A 13 6.40 -19.78 5.59
C PRO A 13 5.39 -18.86 6.28
N VAL A 14 4.09 -19.22 6.22
CA VAL A 14 3.04 -18.53 6.98
C VAL A 14 3.56 -18.48 8.42
N PRO A 15 3.91 -17.31 8.96
CA PRO A 15 4.49 -17.28 10.28
C PRO A 15 3.45 -17.79 11.25
N GLN A 16 3.71 -18.91 11.91
CA GLN A 16 2.98 -19.29 13.12
C GLN A 16 3.00 -18.19 14.18
N ALA A 17 3.82 -17.18 13.98
CA ALA A 17 4.02 -16.02 14.84
C ALA A 17 3.02 -14.88 14.62
N LEU A 18 2.12 -14.94 13.63
CA LEU A 18 1.01 -13.99 13.56
C LEU A 18 -0.16 -14.39 14.47
N ARG A 19 0.12 -15.04 15.60
CA ARG A 19 -0.69 -14.85 16.79
C ARG A 19 -0.42 -13.41 17.21
N ILE A 20 -1.31 -12.50 16.81
CA ILE A 20 -1.33 -11.14 17.36
C ILE A 20 -1.52 -11.35 18.86
N PRO A 21 -0.48 -11.21 19.70
CA PRO A 21 -0.72 -11.20 21.13
C PRO A 21 -1.59 -9.99 21.35
N ALA A 22 -2.63 -10.09 22.13
CA ALA A 22 -3.51 -8.97 22.47
C ALA A 22 -2.74 -7.75 23.05
N THR A 23 -1.45 -7.88 23.28
CA THR A 23 -0.56 -6.89 23.89
C THR A 23 0.90 -7.12 23.47
N GLY A 24 1.26 -7.01 22.20
CA GLY A 24 2.65 -7.12 21.77
C GLY A 24 2.97 -6.23 20.58
N PRO A 25 4.24 -5.80 20.41
CA PRO A 25 4.63 -5.02 19.25
C PRO A 25 4.37 -5.83 17.98
N LEU A 26 3.80 -5.18 16.95
CA LEU A 26 3.71 -5.75 15.63
C LEU A 26 5.12 -6.13 15.17
N VAL A 27 5.37 -7.42 15.00
CA VAL A 27 6.65 -7.88 14.48
C VAL A 27 6.71 -7.48 13.01
N ALA A 28 7.68 -6.62 12.67
CA ALA A 28 7.94 -6.26 11.29
C ALA A 28 8.21 -7.53 10.48
N MET A 29 7.40 -7.78 9.46
CA MET A 29 7.63 -8.89 8.53
C MET A 29 8.81 -8.51 7.63
N PRO A 30 9.92 -9.27 7.62
CA PRO A 30 10.96 -9.06 6.63
C PRO A 30 10.40 -9.16 5.22
N GLY A 31 10.44 -8.05 4.45
CA GLY A 31 9.91 -7.98 3.10
C GLY A 31 8.47 -7.45 2.96
N GLY A 32 7.79 -7.10 4.07
CA GLY A 32 6.46 -6.48 4.06
C GLY A 32 5.33 -7.44 3.62
N PHE A 33 4.16 -6.86 3.37
CA PHE A 33 2.96 -7.59 2.92
C PHE A 33 2.76 -7.34 1.42
N PRO A 34 2.85 -8.37 0.55
CA PRO A 34 2.66 -8.18 -0.88
C PRO A 34 1.20 -7.91 -1.21
N GLY A 35 0.98 -6.96 -2.13
CA GLY A 35 -0.33 -6.79 -2.75
C GLY A 35 -0.66 -7.97 -3.68
N ASP A 36 -1.95 -8.24 -3.89
CA ASP A 36 -2.41 -9.30 -4.80
C ASP A 36 -1.96 -9.01 -6.23
N PRO A 37 -1.18 -9.89 -6.90
CA PRO A 37 -0.62 -9.63 -8.22
C PRO A 37 -1.69 -9.45 -9.32
N ALA A 38 -2.81 -10.18 -9.24
CA ALA A 38 -3.90 -10.05 -10.20
C ALA A 38 -4.61 -8.70 -10.05
N ALA A 39 -4.87 -8.28 -8.80
CA ALA A 39 -5.43 -6.97 -8.51
C ALA A 39 -4.50 -5.83 -8.96
N ILE A 40 -3.18 -5.95 -8.73
CA ILE A 40 -2.19 -4.98 -9.21
C ILE A 40 -2.23 -4.87 -10.75
N THR A 41 -2.33 -6.01 -11.45
CA THR A 41 -2.43 -6.04 -12.92
C THR A 41 -3.68 -5.29 -13.41
N VAL A 42 -4.83 -5.49 -12.77
CA VAL A 42 -6.07 -4.77 -13.08
C VAL A 42 -5.91 -3.28 -12.79
N ALA A 43 -5.36 -2.93 -11.62
CA ALA A 43 -5.16 -1.55 -11.22
C ALA A 43 -4.30 -0.76 -12.21
N LEU A 44 -3.22 -1.35 -12.71
CA LEU A 44 -2.31 -0.71 -13.67
C LEU A 44 -2.96 -0.46 -15.03
N ARG A 45 -4.01 -1.21 -15.38
CA ARG A 45 -4.78 -1.04 -16.62
C ARG A 45 -6.03 -0.17 -16.43
N THR A 46 -6.43 0.04 -15.19
CA THR A 46 -7.61 0.85 -14.86
C THR A 46 -7.34 2.32 -15.17
N ARG A 47 -8.26 2.94 -15.90
CA ARG A 47 -8.18 4.36 -16.22
C ARG A 47 -8.32 5.20 -14.95
N ASN A 48 -7.35 6.08 -14.73
CA ASN A 48 -7.43 7.13 -13.73
C ASN A 48 -7.48 8.50 -14.44
N PRO A 49 -8.64 9.18 -14.47
CA PRO A 49 -8.76 10.46 -15.15
C PRO A 49 -7.96 11.59 -14.48
N MET A 50 -7.57 11.40 -13.23
CA MET A 50 -6.91 12.42 -12.40
C MET A 50 -5.39 12.25 -12.33
N GLY A 51 -4.81 11.31 -13.06
CA GLY A 51 -3.36 11.11 -13.07
C GLY A 51 -2.92 9.72 -13.47
N ARG A 52 -1.63 9.45 -13.27
CA ARG A 52 -1.01 8.17 -13.61
C ARG A 52 -1.11 7.20 -12.43
N VAL A 53 -1.21 5.91 -12.76
CA VAL A 53 -1.17 4.81 -11.78
C VAL A 53 0.19 4.13 -11.87
N PHE A 54 0.78 3.86 -10.71
CA PHE A 54 2.08 3.19 -10.60
C PHE A 54 2.01 2.09 -9.55
N ALA A 55 2.77 1.04 -9.73
CA ALA A 55 3.05 0.08 -8.68
C ALA A 55 4.27 0.52 -7.87
N GLY A 56 4.22 0.38 -6.56
CA GLY A 56 5.31 0.81 -5.68
C GLY A 56 5.19 0.25 -4.27
N VAL A 57 6.07 0.66 -3.38
CA VAL A 57 6.12 0.26 -1.98
C VAL A 57 5.52 1.34 -1.10
N ILE A 58 4.53 0.98 -0.30
CA ILE A 58 3.93 1.85 0.69
C ILE A 58 4.62 1.58 2.03
N GLY A 59 5.27 2.59 2.59
CA GLY A 59 5.74 2.58 3.98
C GLY A 59 4.58 2.94 4.91
N SER A 60 4.33 2.09 5.92
CA SER A 60 3.25 2.33 6.87
C SER A 60 3.81 2.34 8.29
N ALA A 61 3.62 3.44 9.01
CA ALA A 61 4.08 3.61 10.38
C ALA A 61 3.14 4.55 11.16
N HIS A 62 3.17 4.46 12.49
CA HIS A 62 2.37 5.36 13.36
C HIS A 62 3.00 6.75 13.54
N GLU A 63 3.67 7.23 12.53
CA GLU A 63 4.33 8.54 12.58
C GLU A 63 4.31 9.23 11.22
N VAL A 64 4.38 10.55 11.25
CA VAL A 64 4.62 11.38 10.08
C VAL A 64 6.07 11.86 10.14
N ASN A 65 6.87 11.53 9.13
CA ASN A 65 8.24 11.97 9.06
C ASN A 65 8.32 13.36 8.41
N LEU A 66 8.78 14.34 9.20
CA LEU A 66 8.99 15.71 8.74
C LEU A 66 10.46 16.02 8.47
N GLU A 67 11.37 15.10 8.81
CA GLU A 67 12.81 15.25 8.59
C GLU A 67 13.21 14.59 7.26
N LEU A 68 13.76 15.39 6.37
CA LEU A 68 14.14 14.95 5.02
C LEU A 68 15.17 13.81 5.00
N ASP A 69 16.12 13.82 5.91
CA ASP A 69 17.13 12.78 6.06
C ASP A 69 16.49 11.44 6.49
N ARG A 70 15.52 11.46 7.40
CA ARG A 70 14.76 10.30 7.82
C ARG A 70 13.92 9.73 6.67
N VAL A 71 13.20 10.57 5.93
CA VAL A 71 12.43 10.16 4.75
C VAL A 71 13.35 9.51 3.70
N ARG A 72 14.50 10.12 3.42
CA ARG A 72 15.50 9.57 2.50
C ARG A 72 16.08 8.24 2.99
N TRP A 73 16.37 8.14 4.30
CA TRP A 73 16.84 6.90 4.89
C TRP A 73 15.81 5.78 4.77
N SER A 74 14.56 6.04 5.13
CA SER A 74 13.45 5.09 5.02
C SER A 74 13.24 4.61 3.58
N SER A 75 13.21 5.56 2.63
CA SER A 75 13.09 5.22 1.21
C SER A 75 14.23 4.34 0.71
N ARG A 76 15.48 4.65 1.08
CA ARG A 76 16.66 3.85 0.67
C ARG A 76 16.72 2.49 1.35
N THR A 77 16.37 2.43 2.64
CA THR A 77 16.48 1.21 3.45
C THR A 77 15.37 0.21 3.12
N PHE A 78 14.13 0.69 2.94
CA PHE A 78 12.95 -0.15 2.74
C PHE A 78 12.43 -0.10 1.30
N GLY A 79 13.00 0.74 0.45
CA GLY A 79 12.58 0.93 -0.93
C GLY A 79 11.18 1.53 -1.05
N MET A 80 10.72 2.26 -0.04
CA MET A 80 9.39 2.85 -0.05
C MET A 80 9.31 4.07 -0.96
N ASP A 81 8.19 4.18 -1.65
CA ASP A 81 7.87 5.26 -2.58
C ASP A 81 6.94 6.31 -1.95
N VAL A 82 6.11 5.90 -1.00
CA VAL A 82 5.17 6.77 -0.26
C VAL A 82 5.08 6.33 1.18
N GLU A 83 4.70 7.26 2.06
CA GLU A 83 4.51 7.04 3.48
C GLU A 83 3.04 7.29 3.85
N GLU A 84 2.51 6.46 4.76
CA GLU A 84 1.17 6.59 5.33
C GLU A 84 1.08 5.80 6.65
N MET A 85 -0.10 5.75 7.29
CA MET A 85 -0.22 5.22 8.64
C MET A 85 -1.16 4.01 8.80
N GLU A 86 -1.85 3.55 7.76
CA GLU A 86 -2.94 2.57 7.90
C GLU A 86 -2.73 1.27 7.15
N SER A 87 -2.14 1.31 5.94
CA SER A 87 -2.11 0.15 5.01
C SER A 87 -1.40 -1.06 5.58
N GLY A 88 -0.32 -0.87 6.32
CA GLY A 88 0.43 -1.97 6.91
C GLY A 88 -0.39 -2.79 7.90
N HIS A 89 -1.24 -2.13 8.68
CA HIS A 89 -2.10 -2.79 9.66
C HIS A 89 -3.21 -3.60 8.98
N VAL A 90 -3.85 -3.03 7.97
CA VAL A 90 -4.88 -3.71 7.17
C VAL A 90 -4.27 -4.89 6.42
N ALA A 91 -3.08 -4.69 5.83
CA ALA A 91 -2.36 -5.75 5.13
C ALA A 91 -1.99 -6.91 6.06
N ALA A 92 -1.54 -6.63 7.28
CA ALA A 92 -1.22 -7.65 8.28
C ALA A 92 -2.44 -8.51 8.63
N VAL A 93 -3.59 -7.87 8.83
CA VAL A 93 -4.85 -8.59 9.11
C VAL A 93 -5.28 -9.41 7.90
N ALA A 94 -5.29 -8.83 6.70
CA ALA A 94 -5.64 -9.54 5.47
C ALA A 94 -4.74 -10.77 5.26
N PHE A 95 -3.44 -10.62 5.46
CA PHE A 95 -2.48 -11.71 5.36
C PHE A 95 -2.74 -12.81 6.39
N ALA A 96 -3.03 -12.45 7.65
CA ALA A 96 -3.31 -13.41 8.72
C ALA A 96 -4.56 -14.27 8.44
N TYR A 97 -5.53 -13.71 7.74
CA TYR A 97 -6.78 -14.40 7.36
C TYR A 97 -6.76 -14.99 5.93
N GLY A 98 -5.63 -14.92 5.22
CA GLY A 98 -5.52 -15.42 3.85
C GLY A 98 -6.39 -14.64 2.85
N VAL A 99 -6.72 -13.39 3.14
CA VAL A 99 -7.52 -12.52 2.29
C VAL A 99 -6.60 -11.78 1.32
N ARG A 100 -6.97 -11.77 0.04
CA ARG A 100 -6.25 -10.98 -0.97
C ARG A 100 -6.34 -9.49 -0.65
N TYR A 101 -5.25 -8.77 -0.82
CA TYR A 101 -5.13 -7.39 -0.41
C TYR A 101 -4.47 -6.53 -1.50
N ILE A 102 -4.97 -5.33 -1.66
CA ILE A 102 -4.33 -4.25 -2.42
C ILE A 102 -4.63 -2.91 -1.73
N ALA A 103 -3.68 -2.00 -1.72
CA ALA A 103 -3.87 -0.65 -1.24
C ALA A 103 -3.72 0.36 -2.39
N PHE A 104 -4.59 1.38 -2.38
CA PHE A 104 -4.48 2.55 -3.25
C PHE A 104 -4.17 3.76 -2.41
N ARG A 105 -3.17 4.52 -2.83
CA ARG A 105 -2.78 5.78 -2.22
C ARG A 105 -2.60 6.86 -3.29
N VAL A 106 -3.09 8.04 -3.00
CA VAL A 106 -2.80 9.25 -3.78
C VAL A 106 -1.91 10.13 -2.94
N VAL A 107 -0.80 10.57 -3.50
CA VAL A 107 0.07 11.54 -2.84
C VAL A 107 -0.71 12.84 -2.67
N SER A 108 -0.99 13.23 -1.44
CA SER A 108 -1.73 14.45 -1.11
C SER A 108 -0.83 15.67 -1.06
N ASP A 109 0.42 15.45 -0.72
CA ASP A 109 1.44 16.49 -0.53
C ASP A 109 2.84 15.90 -0.68
N ALA A 110 3.80 16.77 -0.91
CA ALA A 110 5.22 16.47 -0.87
C ALA A 110 5.96 17.69 -0.30
N PRO A 111 5.99 17.85 1.02
CA PRO A 111 6.50 19.07 1.68
C PRO A 111 7.95 19.40 1.29
N TYR A 112 8.77 18.38 1.06
CA TYR A 112 10.18 18.55 0.68
C TYR A 112 10.37 19.01 -0.76
N GLU A 113 9.35 18.85 -1.60
CA GLU A 113 9.32 19.31 -2.99
C GLU A 113 8.50 20.61 -3.12
N GLY A 114 8.06 21.17 -2.01
CA GLY A 114 7.22 22.36 -1.98
C GLY A 114 5.80 22.13 -2.51
N VAL A 115 5.35 20.88 -2.58
CA VAL A 115 3.99 20.54 -3.02
C VAL A 115 3.06 20.56 -1.82
N PRO A 116 2.12 21.52 -1.73
CA PRO A 116 1.20 21.62 -0.62
C PRO A 116 0.14 20.54 -0.65
N PHE A 117 -0.52 20.33 0.49
CA PHE A 117 -1.64 19.40 0.60
C PHE A 117 -2.74 19.68 -0.42
N HIS A 118 -3.18 18.64 -1.11
CA HIS A 118 -4.21 18.72 -2.14
C HIS A 118 -5.49 18.03 -1.68
N ALA A 119 -6.52 18.80 -1.34
CA ALA A 119 -7.78 18.31 -0.77
C ALA A 119 -8.54 17.30 -1.68
N MET A 120 -8.28 17.33 -2.99
CA MET A 120 -8.91 16.41 -3.95
C MET A 120 -8.30 14.99 -3.95
N ALA A 121 -7.23 14.74 -3.21
CA ALA A 121 -6.56 13.44 -3.16
C ALA A 121 -7.54 12.32 -2.77
N ALA A 122 -8.34 12.53 -1.73
CA ALA A 122 -9.33 11.55 -1.27
C ALA A 122 -10.39 11.24 -2.34
N ARG A 123 -10.90 12.26 -3.04
CA ARG A 123 -11.85 12.08 -4.15
C ARG A 123 -11.22 11.32 -5.30
N THR A 124 -9.99 11.61 -5.64
CA THR A 124 -9.24 10.92 -6.70
C THR A 124 -9.09 9.44 -6.38
N THR A 125 -8.71 9.11 -5.13
CA THR A 125 -8.60 7.72 -4.68
C THR A 125 -9.95 7.00 -4.75
N GLY A 126 -11.03 7.64 -4.29
CA GLY A 126 -12.37 7.07 -4.32
C GLY A 126 -12.84 6.76 -5.74
N LEU A 127 -12.71 7.70 -6.66
CA LEU A 127 -13.08 7.51 -8.07
C LEU A 127 -12.24 6.42 -8.75
N PHE A 128 -10.95 6.40 -8.49
CA PHE A 128 -10.09 5.34 -9.01
C PHE A 128 -10.49 3.97 -8.47
N THR A 129 -10.80 3.88 -7.17
CA THR A 129 -11.25 2.61 -6.55
C THR A 129 -12.54 2.10 -7.19
N LEU A 130 -13.51 2.96 -7.46
CA LEU A 130 -14.75 2.60 -8.16
C LEU A 130 -14.44 2.05 -9.56
N ASN A 131 -13.65 2.77 -10.35
CA ASN A 131 -13.24 2.31 -11.68
C ASN A 131 -12.49 0.97 -11.63
N PHE A 132 -11.65 0.78 -10.63
CA PHE A 132 -10.95 -0.48 -10.42
C PHE A 132 -11.91 -1.63 -10.13
N LEU A 133 -12.89 -1.42 -9.24
CA LEU A 133 -13.89 -2.45 -8.90
C LEU A 133 -14.72 -2.86 -10.12
N GLU A 134 -15.07 -1.91 -10.99
CA GLU A 134 -15.78 -2.19 -12.26
C GLU A 134 -14.95 -3.03 -13.24
N ASN A 135 -13.63 -2.95 -13.17
CA ASN A 135 -12.71 -3.71 -14.02
C ASN A 135 -12.26 -5.05 -13.42
N LEU A 136 -12.65 -5.34 -12.18
CA LEU A 136 -12.35 -6.65 -11.59
C LEU A 136 -13.15 -7.75 -12.29
N PRO A 137 -12.53 -8.90 -12.61
CA PRO A 137 -13.27 -10.04 -13.09
C PRO A 137 -14.28 -10.49 -12.02
N PRO A 138 -15.44 -11.03 -12.43
CA PRO A 138 -16.40 -11.60 -11.50
C PRO A 138 -15.71 -12.57 -10.54
N LEU A 139 -16.01 -12.46 -9.25
CA LEU A 139 -15.53 -13.42 -8.28
C LEU A 139 -16.08 -14.80 -8.67
N SER A 140 -15.20 -15.74 -8.99
CA SER A 140 -15.60 -17.14 -9.08
C SER A 140 -16.16 -17.53 -7.71
N ARG A 141 -17.45 -17.86 -7.67
CA ARG A 141 -18.03 -18.44 -6.44
C ARG A 141 -17.27 -19.72 -6.12
N PRO A 142 -16.90 -19.94 -4.87
CA PRO A 142 -16.30 -21.20 -4.45
C PRO A 142 -17.18 -22.40 -4.72
#